data_9434c0f936807f715ae1ba239bc77309
#
_entry.id   9434c0f936807f715ae1ba239bc77309
#
_cell.length_a   1.000
_cell.length_b   1.000
_cell.length_c   1.000
_cell.angle_alpha   90.00
_cell.angle_beta   90.00
_cell.angle_gamma   90.00
#
_symmetry.space_group_name_H-M   'P 1'
#
loop_
_entity.id
_entity.type
_entity.pdbx_description
1 polymer ?
#
loop_
_entity_poly.entity_id
_entity_poly.type
_entity_poly.pdbx_seq_one_letter_code
_entity_poly.pdbx_strand_id
1 'polypeptide(L)'
;MTHASETPVRSPGGGAAVMERQPETVRKPSPRYRVLLHNDPVNSMEYVVTSLREVVPSLSEQDAMAVMLEAHNSGVGLVIVCDIEPAEFYCESLKAKGLSLIHI
;
A
#
# COMPACT_ATOMS: atom_id res chain seq x y z
N MET A 1 11.03 15.76 -37.49
CA MET A 1 10.69 15.71 -37.31
C MET A 1 10.22 15.56 -36.84
N THR A 2 10.47 15.37 -36.89
CA THR A 2 10.12 15.14 -36.56
C THR A 2 9.77 14.72 -35.85
N HIS A 3 10.01 14.42 -35.92
CA HIS A 3 9.74 14.07 -35.38
C HIS A 3 9.35 13.58 -34.75
N ALA A 4 9.62 13.39 -34.90
CA ALA A 4 9.31 12.94 -34.49
C ALA A 4 9.01 12.39 -33.86
N SER A 5 9.29 12.34 -34.03
CA SER A 5 8.96 11.87 -33.60
C SER A 5 8.74 11.37 -32.93
N GLU A 6 8.97 11.09 -32.78
CA GLU A 6 8.83 10.65 -32.44
C GLU A 6 8.55 10.20 -31.70
N THR A 7 9.05 10.12 -31.96
CA THR A 7 8.84 9.74 -31.43
C THR A 7 8.60 9.36 -30.71
N PRO A 8 8.95 9.18 -30.84
CA PRO A 8 8.73 8.78 -30.24
C PRO A 8 8.48 8.54 -29.53
N VAL A 9 8.88 8.24 -29.65
CA VAL A 9 8.64 8.00 -29.24
C VAL A 9 8.49 7.76 -28.54
N ARG A 10 8.78 7.58 -28.50
CA ARG A 10 8.73 7.33 -28.21
C ARG A 10 8.56 7.14 -27.47
N SER A 11 8.95 6.82 -27.59
CA SER A 11 8.84 6.61 -27.27
C SER A 11 8.80 6.53 -26.57
N PRO A 12 9.03 6.18 -26.59
CA PRO A 12 8.99 6.00 -26.19
C PRO A 12 8.86 5.89 -25.67
N GLY A 13 9.47 5.62 -25.83
CA GLY A 13 9.31 5.34 -25.78
C GLY A 13 9.27 5.03 -25.23
N GLY A 14 9.50 4.68 -25.21
CA GLY A 14 9.42 4.25 -25.24
C GLY A 14 9.47 3.82 -24.78
N GLY A 15 9.69 3.51 -24.80
CA GLY A 15 9.63 2.97 -24.87
C GLY A 15 9.65 2.51 -24.43
N ALA A 16 9.82 2.20 -24.55
CA ALA A 16 9.69 1.62 -24.49
C ALA A 16 9.57 1.18 -24.02
N ALA A 17 9.86 1.01 -24.20
CA ALA A 17 9.61 0.44 -24.01
C ALA A 17 9.44 -0.01 -23.52
N VAL A 18 9.82 -0.28 -23.69
CA VAL A 18 9.51 -0.94 -23.42
C VAL A 18 9.33 -1.40 -22.85
N MET A 19 9.63 -1.77 -22.95
CA MET A 19 9.32 -2.42 -22.63
C MET A 19 9.08 -2.90 -22.16
N GLU A 20 9.47 -3.25 -22.21
CA GLU A 20 9.08 -3.98 -21.97
C GLU A 20 8.66 -4.42 -21.47
N ARG A 21 8.99 -4.86 -21.73
CA ARG A 21 8.35 -5.61 -21.34
C ARG A 21 8.29 -6.26 -20.89
N GLN A 22 8.60 -6.68 -20.77
CA GLN A 22 8.29 -7.47 -20.33
C GLN A 22 7.96 -8.23 -19.87
N PRO A 23 8.47 -8.65 -20.25
CA PRO A 23 7.76 -9.76 -20.02
C PRO A 23 7.00 -9.86 -18.84
N GLU A 24 6.86 -9.26 -18.34
CA GLU A 24 6.15 -9.33 -17.38
C GLU A 24 4.95 -9.79 -17.54
N THR A 25 4.74 -9.84 -18.38
CA THR A 25 3.52 -10.28 -18.89
C THR A 25 3.25 -11.70 -18.67
N VAL A 26 4.28 -12.48 -18.64
CA VAL A 26 4.13 -13.88 -18.54
C VAL A 26 4.00 -14.35 -17.14
N ARG A 27 4.37 -13.52 -16.23
CA ARG A 27 4.40 -13.90 -14.87
C ARG A 27 3.01 -13.99 -14.28
N LYS A 28 2.75 -14.97 -13.44
CA LYS A 28 1.49 -15.05 -12.73
C LYS A 28 1.38 -13.94 -11.73
N PRO A 29 0.19 -13.36 -11.56
CA PRO A 29 0.01 -12.35 -10.51
C PRO A 29 0.17 -13.00 -9.14
N SER A 30 0.82 -12.29 -8.24
CA SER A 30 0.95 -12.71 -6.86
C SER A 30 -0.38 -12.54 -6.15
N PRO A 31 -0.71 -13.42 -5.20
CA PRO A 31 -1.89 -13.20 -4.38
C PRO A 31 -1.76 -11.89 -3.61
N ARG A 32 -2.86 -11.18 -3.48
CA ARG A 32 -2.91 -9.95 -2.75
C ARG A 32 -3.35 -10.22 -1.33
N TYR A 33 -2.77 -9.50 -0.41
CA TYR A 33 -3.07 -9.64 1.01
C TYR A 33 -3.65 -8.35 1.53
N ARG A 34 -4.60 -8.46 2.45
CA ARG A 34 -5.16 -7.33 3.15
C ARG A 34 -4.50 -7.20 4.50
N VAL A 35 -4.03 -6.00 4.79
CA VAL A 35 -3.51 -5.67 6.11
C VAL A 35 -4.65 -5.00 6.87
N LEU A 36 -5.04 -5.60 7.98
CA LEU A 36 -6.22 -5.18 8.74
C LEU A 36 -5.81 -4.70 10.11
N LEU A 37 -6.32 -3.54 10.49
CA LEU A 37 -6.13 -2.96 11.81
C LEU A 37 -7.34 -3.30 12.67
N HIS A 38 -7.09 -3.91 13.84
CA HIS A 38 -8.16 -4.16 14.80
C HIS A 38 -8.36 -2.93 15.67
N ASN A 39 -9.58 -2.77 16.15
CA ASN A 39 -9.90 -1.68 17.05
C ASN A 39 -8.97 -1.72 18.26
N ASP A 40 -8.50 -0.55 18.65
CA ASP A 40 -7.52 -0.41 19.72
C ASP A 40 -8.12 0.44 20.84
N PRO A 41 -8.55 -0.18 21.94
CA PRO A 41 -9.10 0.59 23.04
C PRO A 41 -8.05 1.26 23.94
N VAL A 42 -6.75 0.99 23.70
CA VAL A 42 -5.68 1.44 24.58
C VAL A 42 -4.97 2.67 24.03
N ASN A 43 -4.60 2.65 22.74
CA ASN A 43 -3.85 3.74 22.15
C ASN A 43 -4.80 4.86 21.71
N SER A 44 -4.30 6.09 21.72
CA SER A 44 -5.11 7.23 21.28
C SER A 44 -5.31 7.18 19.77
N MET A 45 -6.34 7.85 19.30
CA MET A 45 -6.62 7.94 17.86
C MET A 45 -5.47 8.62 17.13
N GLU A 46 -4.90 9.67 17.74
CA GLU A 46 -3.77 10.37 17.14
C GLU A 46 -2.55 9.46 17.00
N TYR A 47 -2.30 8.65 18.01
CA TYR A 47 -1.18 7.71 17.97
C TYR A 47 -1.35 6.69 16.85
N VAL A 48 -2.57 6.17 16.69
CA VAL A 48 -2.88 5.20 15.65
C VAL A 48 -2.66 5.82 14.27
N VAL A 49 -3.18 7.02 14.04
CA VAL A 49 -3.03 7.70 12.76
C VAL A 49 -1.55 7.97 12.46
N THR A 50 -0.81 8.48 13.44
CA THR A 50 0.60 8.77 13.26
C THR A 50 1.38 7.50 12.96
N SER A 51 1.10 6.42 13.69
CA SER A 51 1.79 5.15 13.48
C SER A 51 1.52 4.59 12.09
N LEU A 52 0.27 4.65 11.63
CA LEU A 52 -0.08 4.18 10.29
C LEU A 52 0.71 4.93 9.23
N ARG A 53 0.83 6.25 9.38
CA ARG A 53 1.53 7.06 8.39
C ARG A 53 3.03 6.85 8.42
N GLU A 54 3.59 6.59 9.60
CA GLU A 54 5.02 6.33 9.71
C GLU A 54 5.41 5.03 9.02
N VAL A 55 4.58 4.00 9.16
CA VAL A 55 4.90 2.68 8.64
C VAL A 55 4.48 2.53 7.18
N VAL A 56 3.35 3.12 6.80
CA VAL A 56 2.80 2.98 5.45
C VAL A 56 2.78 4.37 4.80
N PRO A 57 3.90 4.77 4.18
CA PRO A 57 4.01 6.15 3.69
C PRO A 57 3.07 6.49 2.55
N SER A 58 2.48 5.49 1.89
CA SER A 58 1.49 5.75 0.85
C SER A 58 0.15 6.22 1.41
N LEU A 59 -0.08 6.11 2.72
CA LEU A 59 -1.32 6.60 3.32
C LEU A 59 -1.22 8.11 3.56
N SER A 60 -2.20 8.84 3.06
CA SER A 60 -2.35 10.24 3.44
C SER A 60 -2.92 10.32 4.85
N GLU A 61 -2.91 11.53 5.42
CA GLU A 61 -3.53 11.71 6.73
C GLU A 61 -5.01 11.34 6.68
N GLN A 62 -5.70 11.71 5.61
CA GLN A 62 -7.12 11.38 5.47
C GLN A 62 -7.33 9.87 5.38
N ASP A 63 -6.47 9.17 4.63
CA ASP A 63 -6.56 7.72 4.52
C ASP A 63 -6.33 7.06 5.87
N ALA A 64 -5.32 7.50 6.60
CA ALA A 64 -5.02 6.93 7.91
C ALA A 64 -6.15 7.18 8.89
N MET A 65 -6.75 8.36 8.85
CA MET A 65 -7.90 8.65 9.70
C MET A 65 -9.09 7.78 9.34
N ALA A 66 -9.32 7.55 8.05
CA ALA A 66 -10.44 6.70 7.61
C ALA A 66 -10.25 5.27 8.10
N VAL A 67 -9.01 4.76 8.02
CA VAL A 67 -8.71 3.41 8.52
C VAL A 67 -8.97 3.34 10.03
N MET A 68 -8.48 4.32 10.77
CA MET A 68 -8.66 4.35 12.21
C MET A 68 -10.15 4.40 12.59
N LEU A 69 -10.92 5.23 11.89
CA LEU A 69 -12.35 5.33 12.18
C LEU A 69 -13.10 4.06 11.80
N GLU A 70 -12.71 3.42 10.70
CA GLU A 70 -13.31 2.16 10.30
C GLU A 70 -13.07 1.11 11.38
N ALA A 71 -11.85 1.01 11.88
CA ALA A 71 -11.53 0.06 12.95
C ALA A 71 -12.32 0.39 14.22
N HIS A 72 -12.43 1.67 14.54
CA HIS A 72 -13.14 2.10 15.75
C HIS A 72 -14.64 1.76 15.66
N ASN A 73 -15.24 2.00 14.50
CA ASN A 73 -16.69 1.85 14.36
C ASN A 73 -17.11 0.42 14.03
N SER A 74 -16.28 -0.31 13.29
CA SER A 74 -16.64 -1.66 12.79
C SER A 74 -15.80 -2.76 13.39
N GLY A 75 -14.81 -2.42 14.20
CA GLY A 75 -13.91 -3.39 14.82
C GLY A 75 -12.67 -3.70 14.00
N VAL A 76 -12.71 -3.48 12.69
CA VAL A 76 -11.61 -3.78 11.78
C VAL A 76 -11.57 -2.72 10.69
N GLY A 77 -10.36 -2.23 10.37
CA GLY A 77 -10.16 -1.28 9.29
C GLY A 77 -9.15 -1.80 8.29
N LEU A 78 -9.41 -1.60 7.01
CA LEU A 78 -8.47 -2.02 5.95
C LEU A 78 -7.39 -0.97 5.78
N VAL A 79 -6.14 -1.37 6.07
CA VAL A 79 -5.00 -0.46 5.94
C VAL A 79 -4.54 -0.36 4.50
N ILE A 80 -4.26 -1.52 3.89
CA ILE A 80 -3.73 -1.54 2.54
C ILE A 80 -3.87 -2.95 1.98
N VAL A 81 -3.94 -3.05 0.65
CA VAL A 81 -3.88 -4.33 -0.06
C VAL A 81 -2.56 -4.36 -0.80
N CYS A 82 -1.76 -5.41 -0.59
CA CYS A 82 -0.42 -5.47 -1.15
C CYS A 82 0.05 -6.92 -1.22
N ASP A 83 1.26 -7.11 -1.76
CA ASP A 83 1.88 -8.43 -1.81
C ASP A 83 2.27 -8.88 -0.41
N ILE A 84 2.60 -10.17 -0.29
CA ILE A 84 2.86 -10.79 1.01
C ILE A 84 4.03 -10.14 1.75
N GLU A 85 5.11 -9.81 1.06
CA GLU A 85 6.28 -9.27 1.75
C GLU A 85 6.01 -7.93 2.39
N PRO A 86 5.48 -6.93 1.67
CA PRO A 86 5.12 -5.70 2.35
C PRO A 86 4.01 -5.88 3.37
N ALA A 87 3.08 -6.82 3.15
CA ALA A 87 2.02 -7.06 4.13
C ALA A 87 2.61 -7.51 5.46
N GLU A 88 3.56 -8.45 5.41
CA GLU A 88 4.23 -8.91 6.63
C GLU A 88 5.02 -7.79 7.29
N PHE A 89 5.73 -7.00 6.50
CA PHE A 89 6.50 -5.89 7.03
C PHE A 89 5.62 -4.87 7.73
N TYR A 90 4.51 -4.49 7.10
CA TYR A 90 3.59 -3.51 7.68
C TYR A 90 2.97 -4.05 8.97
N CYS A 91 2.55 -5.32 8.97
CA CYS A 91 1.98 -5.93 10.16
C CYS A 91 2.97 -5.93 11.30
N GLU A 92 4.19 -6.39 11.05
CA GLU A 92 5.18 -6.49 12.11
C GLU A 92 5.60 -5.12 12.62
N SER A 93 5.77 -4.16 11.71
CA SER A 93 6.18 -2.81 12.12
C SER A 93 5.11 -2.13 12.95
N LEU A 94 3.84 -2.30 12.58
CA LEU A 94 2.75 -1.69 13.35
C LEU A 94 2.53 -2.41 14.68
N LYS A 95 2.70 -3.74 14.70
CA LYS A 95 2.64 -4.48 15.97
C LYS A 95 3.74 -4.01 16.91
N ALA A 96 4.92 -3.72 16.40
CA ALA A 96 6.03 -3.23 17.22
C ALA A 96 5.69 -1.87 17.85
N LYS A 97 4.77 -1.12 17.26
CA LYS A 97 4.30 0.13 17.82
C LYS A 97 3.14 -0.06 18.82
N GLY A 98 2.74 -1.28 19.05
CA GLY A 98 1.69 -1.58 20.03
C GLY A 98 0.29 -1.69 19.44
N LEU A 99 0.17 -1.72 18.12
CA LEU A 99 -1.13 -1.86 17.47
C LEU A 99 -1.44 -3.32 17.19
N SER A 100 -2.71 -3.63 16.92
CA SER A 100 -3.14 -4.99 16.65
C SER A 100 -3.46 -5.14 15.17
N LEU A 101 -2.67 -5.93 14.48
CA LEU A 101 -2.77 -6.11 13.02
C LEU A 101 -2.80 -7.57 12.65
N ILE A 102 -3.48 -7.86 11.55
CA ILE A 102 -3.35 -9.17 10.88
C ILE A 102 -3.26 -8.91 9.38
N HIS A 103 -2.74 -9.89 8.66
CA HIS A 103 -2.80 -9.87 7.19
C HIS A 103 -3.41 -11.18 6.71
N ILE A 104 -4.30 -11.07 5.75
CA ILE A 104 -5.01 -12.22 5.19
C ILE A 104 -5.11 -12.11 3.68
#